data_a214c21a36cc249a87249e2bbe22da7f
#
_entry.id   a214c21a36cc249a87249e2bbe22da7f
#
_cell.length_a   1.000
_cell.length_b   1.000
_cell.length_c   1.000
_cell.angle_alpha   90.00
_cell.angle_beta   90.00
_cell.angle_gamma   90.00
#
_symmetry.space_group_name_H-M   'P 1'
#
loop_
_entity.id
_entity.type
_entity.pdbx_description
1 polymer ?
#
loop_
_entity_poly.entity_id
_entity_poly.type
_entity_poly.pdbx_seq_one_letter_code
_entity_poly.pdbx_strand_id
1 'polypeptide(L)'
;MNSKMTARQVATMAITAALFTVFFYLSGMIAVPKFTFLYLPIILLGFLPIWFGWSGLVGSMIGGVMGGFLVEGLGTFAWIEATTVLVIYSLNWLLLPKKPSQNTLKWLAWLLGGYALTLFLGTLAILWQLFAVVGAFPQEVAIAYILPVFLLNFAIEATICPVIIRTLSPKMESWGFKTGSFKFWGSKQ
;
A
#
# COMPACT_ATOMS: atom_id res chain seq x y z
N MET A 1 29.47 -3.79 -9.27
CA MET A 1 28.78 -4.35 -8.06
C MET A 1 27.59 -5.16 -8.53
N ASN A 2 27.75 -6.50 -8.68
CA ASN A 2 26.64 -7.38 -9.08
C ASN A 2 25.92 -7.88 -7.82
N SER A 3 24.98 -7.13 -7.28
CA SER A 3 24.10 -7.66 -6.25
C SER A 3 23.00 -8.48 -6.94
N LYS A 4 23.21 -9.79 -7.02
CA LYS A 4 22.19 -10.71 -7.52
C LYS A 4 20.98 -10.68 -6.56
N MET A 5 19.78 -10.58 -7.11
CA MET A 5 18.54 -10.75 -6.33
C MET A 5 18.53 -12.15 -5.71
N THR A 6 18.18 -12.23 -4.44
CA THR A 6 18.03 -13.53 -3.75
C THR A 6 16.70 -14.18 -4.16
N ALA A 7 16.67 -15.53 -4.16
CA ALA A 7 15.42 -16.27 -4.43
C ALA A 7 14.27 -15.84 -3.51
N ARG A 8 14.59 -15.47 -2.26
CA ARG A 8 13.64 -14.94 -1.30
C ARG A 8 13.03 -13.61 -1.74
N GLN A 9 13.85 -12.68 -2.26
CA GLN A 9 13.36 -11.39 -2.76
C GLN A 9 12.42 -11.59 -3.93
N VAL A 10 12.78 -12.46 -4.88
CA VAL A 10 11.93 -12.79 -6.04
C VAL A 10 10.61 -13.42 -5.59
N ALA A 11 10.65 -14.38 -4.67
CA ALA A 11 9.45 -15.00 -4.11
C ALA A 11 8.56 -13.98 -3.39
N THR A 12 9.15 -13.08 -2.61
CA THR A 12 8.40 -11.99 -1.95
C THR A 12 7.72 -11.07 -2.96
N MET A 13 8.43 -10.66 -4.02
CA MET A 13 7.84 -9.84 -5.11
C MET A 13 6.67 -10.56 -5.77
N ALA A 14 6.82 -11.85 -6.10
CA ALA A 14 5.76 -12.63 -6.75
C ALA A 14 4.52 -12.78 -5.85
N ILE A 15 4.72 -13.12 -4.58
CA ILE A 15 3.61 -13.27 -3.63
C ILE A 15 2.90 -11.93 -3.39
N THR A 16 3.65 -10.84 -3.21
CA THR A 16 3.03 -9.52 -3.01
C THR A 16 2.31 -9.04 -4.26
N ALA A 17 2.85 -9.29 -5.46
CA ALA A 17 2.16 -8.97 -6.71
C ALA A 17 0.85 -9.73 -6.85
N ALA A 18 0.85 -11.03 -6.60
CA ALA A 18 -0.35 -11.86 -6.66
C ALA A 18 -1.42 -11.42 -5.65
N LEU A 19 -1.02 -11.20 -4.39
CA LEU A 19 -1.94 -10.73 -3.35
C LEU A 19 -2.53 -9.37 -3.71
N PHE A 20 -1.70 -8.45 -4.15
CA PHE A 20 -2.13 -7.10 -4.51
C PHE A 20 -3.12 -7.13 -5.68
N THR A 21 -2.82 -7.90 -6.73
CA THR A 21 -3.72 -8.10 -7.89
C THR A 21 -5.08 -8.66 -7.47
N VAL A 22 -5.09 -9.69 -6.61
CA VAL A 22 -6.34 -10.29 -6.11
C VAL A 22 -7.15 -9.28 -5.28
N PHE A 23 -6.53 -8.56 -4.35
CA PHE A 23 -7.21 -7.56 -3.54
C PHE A 23 -7.74 -6.40 -4.39
N PHE A 24 -6.99 -6.00 -5.41
CA PHE A 24 -7.43 -4.97 -6.35
C PHE A 24 -8.65 -5.45 -7.15
N TYR A 25 -8.59 -6.66 -7.69
CA TYR A 25 -9.70 -7.26 -8.43
C TYR A 25 -10.96 -7.37 -7.58
N LEU A 26 -10.82 -7.81 -6.32
CA LEU A 26 -11.95 -7.86 -5.37
C LEU A 26 -12.52 -6.47 -5.08
N SER A 27 -11.67 -5.44 -4.99
CA SER A 27 -12.13 -4.04 -4.87
C SER A 27 -12.98 -3.64 -6.06
N GLY A 28 -12.56 -3.98 -7.26
CA GLY A 28 -13.31 -3.70 -8.50
C GLY A 28 -14.67 -4.37 -8.56
N MET A 29 -14.82 -5.56 -7.95
CA MET A 29 -16.11 -6.26 -7.87
C MET A 29 -17.10 -5.58 -6.91
N ILE A 30 -16.60 -4.87 -5.89
CA ILE A 30 -17.42 -4.14 -4.90
C ILE A 30 -17.67 -2.71 -5.36
N ALA A 31 -16.92 -2.23 -6.35
CA ALA A 31 -16.98 -0.85 -6.80
C ALA A 31 -18.34 -0.51 -7.46
N VAL A 32 -18.85 0.66 -7.12
CA VAL A 32 -19.89 1.31 -7.94
C VAL A 32 -19.25 1.68 -9.29
N PRO A 33 -19.92 1.49 -10.44
CA PRO A 33 -19.32 1.74 -11.75
C PRO A 33 -18.64 3.11 -11.80
N LYS A 34 -17.34 3.11 -12.11
CA LYS A 34 -16.40 4.24 -12.20
C LYS A 34 -15.82 4.81 -10.89
N PHE A 35 -16.19 4.30 -9.70
CA PHE A 35 -15.64 4.79 -8.44
C PHE A 35 -15.38 3.63 -7.48
N THR A 36 -14.12 3.38 -7.17
CA THR A 36 -13.73 2.42 -6.12
C THR A 36 -13.79 3.12 -4.77
N PHE A 37 -14.93 3.02 -4.07
CA PHE A 37 -15.02 3.55 -2.70
C PHE A 37 -14.16 2.76 -1.72
N LEU A 38 -14.12 1.45 -1.88
CA LEU A 38 -13.39 0.53 -1.03
C LEU A 38 -12.15 0.01 -1.75
N TYR A 39 -10.98 0.51 -1.33
CA TYR A 39 -9.71 0.10 -1.88
C TYR A 39 -9.05 -0.96 -0.97
N LEU A 40 -9.43 -2.24 -1.17
CA LEU A 40 -8.92 -3.34 -0.33
C LEU A 40 -7.38 -3.47 -0.30
N PRO A 41 -6.62 -3.15 -1.38
CA PRO A 41 -5.17 -3.16 -1.32
C PRO A 41 -4.56 -2.26 -0.24
N ILE A 42 -5.31 -1.31 0.32
CA ILE A 42 -4.84 -0.45 1.42
C ILE A 42 -4.41 -1.27 2.64
N ILE A 43 -5.09 -2.39 2.89
CA ILE A 43 -4.72 -3.32 3.97
C ILE A 43 -3.29 -3.82 3.75
N LEU A 44 -2.95 -4.20 2.52
CA LEU A 44 -1.61 -4.66 2.17
C LEU A 44 -0.58 -3.55 2.30
N LEU A 45 -0.93 -2.33 1.84
CA LEU A 45 -0.07 -1.16 1.95
C LEU A 45 0.19 -0.76 3.41
N GLY A 46 -0.71 -1.08 4.33
CA GLY A 46 -0.57 -0.77 5.75
C GLY A 46 0.45 -1.65 6.48
N PHE A 47 0.69 -2.89 6.08
CA PHE A 47 1.60 -3.77 6.80
C PHE A 47 2.78 -4.33 5.98
N LEU A 48 2.65 -4.53 4.66
CA LEU A 48 3.73 -5.06 3.83
C LEU A 48 5.04 -4.23 3.90
N PRO A 49 4.98 -2.88 3.96
CA PRO A 49 6.17 -2.06 4.07
C PRO A 49 7.03 -2.38 5.29
N ILE A 50 6.39 -2.82 6.38
CA ILE A 50 7.07 -3.14 7.65
C ILE A 50 7.95 -4.37 7.51
N TRP A 51 7.49 -5.38 6.74
CA TRP A 51 8.18 -6.69 6.66
C TRP A 51 8.98 -6.89 5.38
N PHE A 52 8.49 -6.39 4.25
CA PHE A 52 9.02 -6.76 2.94
C PHE A 52 9.84 -5.64 2.27
N GLY A 53 9.79 -4.41 2.81
CA GLY A 53 10.60 -3.29 2.31
C GLY A 53 10.55 -3.16 0.79
N TRP A 54 11.71 -3.06 0.14
CA TRP A 54 11.83 -2.88 -1.30
C TRP A 54 11.16 -3.98 -2.14
N SER A 55 11.31 -5.26 -1.73
CA SER A 55 10.70 -6.37 -2.48
C SER A 55 9.19 -6.31 -2.47
N GLY A 56 8.61 -5.90 -1.33
CA GLY A 56 7.17 -5.66 -1.23
C GLY A 56 6.72 -4.49 -2.08
N LEU A 57 7.49 -3.40 -2.15
CA LEU A 57 7.17 -2.25 -3.00
C LEU A 57 7.07 -2.66 -4.47
N VAL A 58 8.12 -3.30 -5.00
CA VAL A 58 8.15 -3.72 -6.40
C VAL A 58 7.02 -4.70 -6.71
N GLY A 59 6.80 -5.68 -5.84
CA GLY A 59 5.69 -6.63 -6.00
C GLY A 59 4.33 -5.93 -5.99
N SER A 60 4.10 -5.01 -5.04
CA SER A 60 2.84 -4.27 -4.96
C SER A 60 2.61 -3.36 -6.18
N MET A 61 3.65 -2.73 -6.72
CA MET A 61 3.55 -1.94 -7.97
C MET A 61 3.17 -2.82 -9.17
N ILE A 62 3.83 -3.96 -9.33
CA ILE A 62 3.48 -4.93 -10.38
C ILE A 62 2.02 -5.40 -10.20
N GLY A 63 1.63 -5.73 -8.98
CA GLY A 63 0.27 -6.15 -8.67
C GLY A 63 -0.78 -5.06 -8.90
N GLY A 64 -0.44 -3.79 -8.63
CA GLY A 64 -1.28 -2.63 -8.93
C GLY A 64 -1.52 -2.47 -10.43
N VAL A 65 -0.46 -2.53 -11.24
CA VAL A 65 -0.57 -2.49 -12.70
C VAL A 65 -1.42 -3.64 -13.21
N MET A 66 -1.15 -4.88 -12.77
CA MET A 66 -1.92 -6.06 -13.19
C MET A 66 -3.39 -5.98 -12.76
N GLY A 67 -3.65 -5.51 -11.54
CA GLY A 67 -5.00 -5.30 -11.03
C GLY A 67 -5.76 -4.23 -11.83
N GLY A 68 -5.11 -3.11 -12.13
CA GLY A 68 -5.65 -2.07 -12.98
C GLY A 68 -6.02 -2.57 -14.39
N PHE A 69 -5.16 -3.40 -14.98
CA PHE A 69 -5.47 -4.06 -16.25
C PHE A 69 -6.72 -4.95 -16.19
N LEU A 70 -6.86 -5.72 -15.11
CA LEU A 70 -7.97 -6.65 -14.97
C LEU A 70 -9.31 -5.95 -14.72
N VAL A 71 -9.30 -4.82 -14.02
CA VAL A 71 -10.52 -4.10 -13.62
C VAL A 71 -10.92 -3.04 -14.63
N GLU A 72 -9.94 -2.29 -15.15
CA GLU A 72 -10.16 -1.08 -15.94
C GLU A 72 -9.67 -1.21 -17.39
N GLY A 73 -8.98 -2.29 -17.70
CA GLY A 73 -8.38 -2.53 -19.02
C GLY A 73 -7.03 -1.83 -19.21
N LEU A 74 -6.51 -1.92 -20.46
CA LEU A 74 -5.28 -1.26 -20.88
C LEU A 74 -5.50 0.25 -20.92
N GLY A 75 -4.96 0.97 -19.96
CA GLY A 75 -5.13 2.43 -19.95
C GLY A 75 -4.28 3.13 -18.92
N THR A 76 -4.47 4.44 -18.85
CA THR A 76 -3.75 5.36 -17.96
C THR A 76 -3.96 5.00 -16.49
N PHE A 77 -5.10 4.42 -16.13
CA PHE A 77 -5.45 4.03 -14.77
C PHE A 77 -4.50 2.98 -14.15
N ALA A 78 -4.02 2.01 -14.94
CA ALA A 78 -3.05 1.04 -14.46
C ALA A 78 -1.74 1.69 -13.98
N TRP A 79 -1.32 2.78 -14.62
CA TRP A 79 -0.14 3.55 -14.24
C TRP A 79 -0.40 4.44 -13.02
N ILE A 80 -1.61 4.99 -12.90
CA ILE A 80 -2.04 5.74 -11.71
C ILE A 80 -1.95 4.85 -10.49
N GLU A 81 -2.38 3.59 -10.59
CA GLU A 81 -2.27 2.62 -9.49
C GLU A 81 -0.82 2.37 -9.09
N ALA A 82 0.08 2.14 -10.05
CA ALA A 82 1.50 1.94 -9.74
C ALA A 82 2.12 3.13 -9.01
N THR A 83 1.80 4.36 -9.42
CA THR A 83 2.31 5.58 -8.78
C THR A 83 1.68 5.81 -7.41
N THR A 84 0.40 5.50 -7.23
CA THR A 84 -0.30 5.53 -5.95
C THR A 84 0.32 4.56 -4.95
N VAL A 85 0.55 3.32 -5.40
CA VAL A 85 1.24 2.31 -4.61
C VAL A 85 2.63 2.79 -4.22
N LEU A 86 3.39 3.35 -5.15
CA LEU A 86 4.72 3.91 -4.89
C LEU A 86 4.69 4.96 -3.77
N VAL A 87 3.75 5.89 -3.83
CA VAL A 87 3.62 6.98 -2.85
C VAL A 87 3.22 6.42 -1.48
N ILE A 88 2.09 5.72 -1.39
CA ILE A 88 1.55 5.24 -0.11
C ILE A 88 2.50 4.23 0.53
N TYR A 89 3.01 3.26 -0.23
CA TYR A 89 3.94 2.25 0.29
C TYR A 89 5.23 2.88 0.82
N SER A 90 5.82 3.80 0.06
CA SER A 90 7.07 4.46 0.46
C SER A 90 6.89 5.31 1.70
N LEU A 91 5.78 6.07 1.80
CA LEU A 91 5.46 6.86 2.98
C LEU A 91 5.21 5.96 4.20
N ASN A 92 4.44 4.87 4.05
CA ASN A 92 4.23 3.90 5.12
C ASN A 92 5.55 3.26 5.54
N TRP A 93 6.42 2.91 4.60
CA TRP A 93 7.73 2.37 4.91
C TRP A 93 8.62 3.34 5.70
N LEU A 94 8.52 4.64 5.43
CA LEU A 94 9.29 5.68 6.13
C LEU A 94 8.70 6.04 7.49
N LEU A 95 7.39 6.16 7.59
CA LEU A 95 6.71 6.79 8.72
C LEU A 95 6.19 5.79 9.76
N LEU A 96 5.84 4.55 9.35
CA LEU A 96 5.25 3.61 10.28
C LEU A 96 6.26 3.03 11.28
N PRO A 97 5.84 2.78 12.53
CA PRO A 97 6.68 2.15 13.52
C PRO A 97 6.99 0.71 13.13
N LYS A 98 8.27 0.37 13.05
CA LYS A 98 8.75 -0.92 12.54
C LYS A 98 8.46 -2.10 13.46
N LYS A 99 8.29 -1.84 14.76
CA LYS A 99 8.02 -2.87 15.77
C LYS A 99 6.91 -2.43 16.71
N PRO A 100 6.03 -3.36 17.13
CA PRO A 100 5.12 -3.09 18.22
C PRO A 100 5.90 -2.68 19.48
N SER A 101 5.53 -1.57 20.07
CA SER A 101 6.13 -1.10 21.33
C SER A 101 5.43 -1.72 22.54
N GLN A 102 6.14 -1.82 23.66
CA GLN A 102 5.55 -2.20 24.97
C GLN A 102 4.47 -1.20 25.39
N ASN A 103 4.65 0.09 25.10
CA ASN A 103 3.59 1.08 25.25
C ASN A 103 2.64 1.01 24.06
N THR A 104 1.59 0.21 24.22
CA THR A 104 0.59 -0.06 23.17
C THR A 104 -0.10 1.23 22.69
N LEU A 105 -0.44 2.14 23.61
CA LEU A 105 -1.14 3.39 23.25
C LEU A 105 -0.26 4.30 22.38
N LYS A 106 1.00 4.49 22.77
CA LYS A 106 1.95 5.29 21.99
C LYS A 106 2.21 4.70 20.61
N TRP A 107 2.34 3.38 20.55
CA TRP A 107 2.53 2.66 19.29
C TRP A 107 1.32 2.81 18.38
N LEU A 108 0.08 2.61 18.89
CA LEU A 108 -1.15 2.80 18.14
C LEU A 108 -1.32 4.24 17.67
N ALA A 109 -1.09 5.22 18.54
CA ALA A 109 -1.20 6.63 18.16
C ALA A 109 -0.25 6.98 17.00
N TRP A 110 1.00 6.49 17.03
CA TRP A 110 1.92 6.70 15.93
C TRP A 110 1.49 5.98 14.66
N LEU A 111 1.04 4.72 14.77
CA LEU A 111 0.59 3.93 13.64
C LEU A 111 -0.63 4.58 12.96
N LEU A 112 -1.64 4.96 13.73
CA LEU A 112 -2.84 5.63 13.22
C LEU A 112 -2.54 7.00 12.62
N GLY A 113 -1.70 7.80 13.28
CA GLY A 113 -1.23 9.07 12.73
C GLY A 113 -0.46 8.92 11.42
N GLY A 114 0.38 7.89 11.33
CA GLY A 114 1.08 7.52 10.11
C GLY A 114 0.10 7.16 8.99
N TYR A 115 -0.87 6.29 9.25
CA TYR A 115 -1.90 5.93 8.27
C TYR A 115 -2.73 7.14 7.80
N ALA A 116 -3.18 7.99 8.73
CA ALA A 116 -3.92 9.18 8.37
C ALA A 116 -3.13 10.09 7.42
N LEU A 117 -1.86 10.32 7.74
CA LEU A 117 -0.99 11.17 6.90
C LEU A 117 -0.71 10.54 5.54
N THR A 118 -0.33 9.26 5.50
CA THR A 118 0.02 8.59 4.25
C THR A 118 -1.18 8.41 3.32
N LEU A 119 -2.34 8.08 3.87
CA LEU A 119 -3.59 8.02 3.12
C LEU A 119 -4.03 9.38 2.61
N PHE A 120 -3.92 10.42 3.42
CA PHE A 120 -4.26 11.78 2.99
C PHE A 120 -3.38 12.20 1.80
N LEU A 121 -2.06 12.03 1.91
CA LEU A 121 -1.13 12.34 0.83
C LEU A 121 -1.34 11.45 -0.39
N GLY A 122 -1.62 10.16 -0.20
CA GLY A 122 -1.96 9.24 -1.27
C GLY A 122 -3.24 9.63 -2.01
N THR A 123 -4.28 10.00 -1.26
CA THR A 123 -5.54 10.49 -1.83
C THR A 123 -5.33 11.76 -2.65
N LEU A 124 -4.54 12.70 -2.15
CA LEU A 124 -4.18 13.91 -2.91
C LEU A 124 -3.40 13.57 -4.19
N ALA A 125 -2.48 12.62 -4.13
CA ALA A 125 -1.71 12.19 -5.30
C ALA A 125 -2.60 11.55 -6.37
N ILE A 126 -3.55 10.69 -5.98
CA ILE A 126 -4.54 10.10 -6.90
C ILE A 126 -5.38 11.20 -7.55
N LEU A 127 -5.91 12.11 -6.76
CA LEU A 127 -6.77 13.17 -7.27
C LEU A 127 -6.04 14.09 -8.22
N TRP A 128 -4.79 14.45 -7.87
CA TRP A 128 -3.97 15.25 -8.77
C TRP A 128 -3.77 14.54 -10.11
N GLN A 129 -3.50 13.23 -10.11
CA GLN A 129 -3.33 12.45 -11.33
C GLN A 129 -4.63 12.37 -12.13
N LEU A 130 -5.75 12.04 -11.47
CA LEU A 130 -7.05 11.91 -12.12
C LEU A 130 -7.55 13.25 -12.69
N PHE A 131 -7.33 14.33 -11.98
CA PHE A 131 -7.77 15.67 -12.38
C PHE A 131 -6.80 16.33 -13.36
N ALA A 132 -5.51 16.47 -12.98
CA ALA A 132 -4.56 17.29 -13.74
C ALA A 132 -3.92 16.54 -14.91
N VAL A 133 -3.77 15.21 -14.83
CA VAL A 133 -3.09 14.41 -15.87
C VAL A 133 -4.09 13.77 -16.82
N VAL A 134 -5.16 13.18 -16.28
CA VAL A 134 -6.13 12.41 -17.06
C VAL A 134 -7.35 13.26 -17.47
N GLY A 135 -7.68 14.30 -16.68
CA GLY A 135 -8.89 15.10 -16.89
C GLY A 135 -10.18 14.27 -16.77
N ALA A 136 -10.14 13.20 -15.97
CA ALA A 136 -11.22 12.21 -15.91
C ALA A 136 -12.50 12.75 -15.26
N PHE A 137 -12.39 13.76 -14.39
CA PHE A 137 -13.51 14.27 -13.60
C PHE A 137 -13.44 15.79 -13.42
N PRO A 138 -14.61 16.48 -13.31
CA PRO A 138 -14.67 17.85 -12.83
C PRO A 138 -14.12 17.96 -11.40
N GLN A 139 -13.53 19.12 -11.08
CA GLN A 139 -12.89 19.36 -9.78
C GLN A 139 -13.87 19.19 -8.61
N GLU A 140 -15.10 19.61 -8.77
CA GLU A 140 -16.13 19.53 -7.74
C GLU A 140 -16.46 18.06 -7.39
N VAL A 141 -16.48 17.19 -8.40
CA VAL A 141 -16.68 15.75 -8.20
C VAL A 141 -15.50 15.14 -7.48
N ALA A 142 -14.27 15.47 -7.88
CA ALA A 142 -13.08 14.99 -7.22
C ALA A 142 -13.08 15.36 -5.73
N ILE A 143 -13.35 16.61 -5.38
CA ILE A 143 -13.40 17.10 -3.99
C ILE A 143 -14.48 16.39 -3.18
N ALA A 144 -15.69 16.18 -3.74
CA ALA A 144 -16.77 15.51 -3.05
C ALA A 144 -16.45 14.04 -2.66
N TYR A 145 -15.59 13.37 -3.42
CA TYR A 145 -15.20 11.98 -3.16
C TYR A 145 -14.00 11.82 -2.22
N ILE A 146 -13.18 12.86 -2.01
CA ILE A 146 -11.98 12.78 -1.15
C ILE A 146 -12.34 12.25 0.23
N LEU A 147 -13.26 12.90 0.90
CA LEU A 147 -13.55 12.63 2.30
C LEU A 147 -14.16 11.24 2.54
N PRO A 148 -15.18 10.79 1.80
CA PRO A 148 -15.73 9.45 1.95
C PRO A 148 -14.72 8.34 1.66
N VAL A 149 -13.94 8.48 0.59
CA VAL A 149 -12.90 7.50 0.22
C VAL A 149 -11.80 7.44 1.28
N PHE A 150 -11.31 8.60 1.72
CA PHE A 150 -10.32 8.69 2.78
C PHE A 150 -10.82 8.04 4.07
N LEU A 151 -12.00 8.42 4.56
CA LEU A 151 -12.54 7.93 5.84
C LEU A 151 -12.77 6.42 5.82
N LEU A 152 -13.32 5.89 4.73
CA LEU A 152 -13.60 4.47 4.61
C LEU A 152 -12.30 3.64 4.59
N ASN A 153 -11.34 4.03 3.76
CA ASN A 153 -10.07 3.32 3.66
C ASN A 153 -9.24 3.47 4.93
N PHE A 154 -9.25 4.65 5.57
CA PHE A 154 -8.61 4.84 6.86
C PHE A 154 -9.23 3.96 7.95
N ALA A 155 -10.56 3.86 8.02
CA ALA A 155 -11.22 3.02 9.01
C ALA A 155 -10.82 1.54 8.87
N ILE A 156 -10.72 1.04 7.64
CA ILE A 156 -10.31 -0.33 7.36
C ILE A 156 -8.83 -0.55 7.71
N GLU A 157 -7.95 0.32 7.25
CA GLU A 157 -6.53 0.23 7.55
C GLU A 157 -6.26 0.33 9.05
N ALA A 158 -6.89 1.29 9.73
CA ALA A 158 -6.75 1.53 11.16
C ALA A 158 -7.29 0.40 12.05
N THR A 159 -8.26 -0.36 11.58
CA THR A 159 -8.83 -1.47 12.35
C THR A 159 -8.11 -2.79 12.09
N ILE A 160 -7.81 -3.10 10.84
CA ILE A 160 -7.27 -4.39 10.43
C ILE A 160 -5.75 -4.46 10.59
N CYS A 161 -5.02 -3.43 10.13
CA CYS A 161 -3.55 -3.49 10.08
C CYS A 161 -2.88 -3.59 11.45
N PRO A 162 -3.29 -2.87 12.52
CA PRO A 162 -2.69 -3.02 13.84
C PRO A 162 -2.79 -4.45 14.37
N VAL A 163 -3.93 -5.12 14.13
CA VAL A 163 -4.15 -6.51 14.56
C VAL A 163 -3.21 -7.44 13.79
N ILE A 164 -3.13 -7.30 12.48
CA ILE A 164 -2.23 -8.11 11.62
C ILE A 164 -0.78 -7.90 12.06
N ILE A 165 -0.33 -6.65 12.21
CA ILE A 165 1.05 -6.34 12.58
C ILE A 165 1.38 -6.97 13.94
N ARG A 166 0.53 -6.78 14.94
CA ARG A 166 0.77 -7.30 16.30
C ARG A 166 0.80 -8.81 16.33
N THR A 167 -0.07 -9.47 15.58
CA THR A 167 -0.22 -10.94 15.58
C THR A 167 0.88 -11.61 14.77
N LEU A 168 1.22 -11.06 13.58
CA LEU A 168 2.12 -11.72 12.66
C LEU A 168 3.59 -11.29 12.80
N SER A 169 3.91 -10.12 13.39
CA SER A 169 5.31 -9.68 13.49
C SER A 169 6.24 -10.69 14.17
N PRO A 170 5.89 -11.36 15.27
CA PRO A 170 6.76 -12.37 15.88
C PRO A 170 7.04 -13.54 14.93
N LYS A 171 6.02 -13.96 14.16
CA LYS A 171 6.14 -15.05 13.19
C LYS A 171 6.97 -14.63 11.99
N MET A 172 6.81 -13.41 11.50
CA MET A 172 7.61 -12.86 10.42
C MET A 172 9.09 -12.74 10.81
N GLU A 173 9.36 -12.34 12.06
CA GLU A 173 10.74 -12.32 12.59
C GLU A 173 11.34 -13.73 12.68
N SER A 174 10.58 -14.74 13.14
CA SER A 174 11.05 -16.13 13.20
C SER A 174 11.36 -16.71 11.81
N TRP A 175 10.67 -16.25 10.78
CA TRP A 175 10.98 -16.58 9.39
C TRP A 175 12.14 -15.75 8.81
N GLY A 176 12.76 -14.90 9.65
CA GLY A 176 13.92 -14.08 9.28
C GLY A 176 13.58 -12.86 8.44
N PHE A 177 12.31 -12.40 8.42
CA PHE A 177 11.97 -11.08 7.92
C PHE A 177 12.35 -10.06 8.97
N LYS A 178 13.41 -9.30 8.72
CA LYS A 178 13.87 -8.27 9.65
C LYS A 178 12.96 -7.07 9.57
N THR A 179 12.05 -6.96 10.54
CA THR A 179 11.30 -5.73 10.74
C THR A 179 12.28 -4.59 11.03
N GLY A 180 12.25 -3.55 10.21
CA GLY A 180 12.89 -2.28 10.56
C GLY A 180 14.23 -1.94 9.94
N SER A 181 14.80 -2.73 9.03
CA SER A 181 15.99 -2.27 8.31
C SER A 181 15.62 -1.60 6.98
N PHE A 182 15.74 -0.27 6.94
CA PHE A 182 15.84 0.45 5.69
C PHE A 182 17.21 0.07 5.08
N LYS A 183 17.23 -0.98 4.28
CA LYS A 183 18.42 -1.33 3.51
C LYS A 183 18.09 -1.18 2.04
N PHE A 184 18.67 -0.17 1.43
CA PHE A 184 18.73 -0.07 -0.01
C PHE A 184 19.36 -1.34 -0.60
N TRP A 185 18.96 -1.69 -1.79
CA TRP A 185 19.57 -2.74 -2.60
C TRP A 185 21.11 -2.59 -2.57
N GLY A 186 21.78 -3.61 -2.09
CA GLY A 186 23.27 -3.66 -2.09
C GLY A 186 23.96 -3.41 -0.77
N SER A 187 23.28 -3.08 0.34
CA SER A 187 23.92 -3.04 1.65
C SER A 187 24.18 -4.46 2.15
N LYS A 188 25.45 -4.81 2.34
CA LYS A 188 25.84 -6.09 2.96
C LYS A 188 25.17 -6.25 4.32
N GLN A 189 24.63 -7.44 4.55
CA GLN A 189 24.20 -7.88 5.89
C GLN A 189 25.40 -8.08 6.79
#